data_44923c7aeafb411f2905cb5e81fe4f23
#
_entry.id   44923c7aeafb411f2905cb5e81fe4f23
#
_cell.length_a   1.000
_cell.length_b   1.000
_cell.length_c   1.000
_cell.angle_alpha   90.00
_cell.angle_beta   90.00
_cell.angle_gamma   90.00
#
_symmetry.space_group_name_H-M   'P 1'
#
loop_
_entity.id
_entity.type
_entity.pdbx_description
1 polymer ?
#
loop_
_entity_poly.entity_id
_entity_poly.type
_entity_poly.pdbx_seq_one_letter_code
_entity_poly.pdbx_strand_id
1 'polypeptide(L)'
;MAKKAEELLCYIFEEILPEHGMSLRENQKELSLEMLRALIENKLALCEAEVGTGKTHAYILALTVYNLYAKTKASAVISTSTIALQKALTEEYIPQISNILLEHKIIEKPLTFVIRKGKKHYVCDTRLRTYESSIKNLDRELDQKLLIELKRLTGENENL
;
A
#
# COMPACT_ATOMS: atom_id res chain seq x y z
N MET A 1 -12.43 -1.11 23.85
CA MET A 1 -11.56 -0.89 22.68
C MET A 1 -12.15 -1.61 21.45
N ALA A 2 -12.25 -2.93 21.44
CA ALA A 2 -12.77 -3.69 20.31
C ALA A 2 -14.11 -3.17 19.77
N LYS A 3 -15.13 -3.07 20.59
CA LYS A 3 -16.46 -2.61 20.19
C LYS A 3 -16.44 -1.26 19.47
N LYS A 4 -15.69 -0.27 19.98
CA LYS A 4 -15.57 1.06 19.34
C LYS A 4 -14.84 1.01 17.99
N ALA A 5 -13.86 0.13 17.84
CA ALA A 5 -13.14 -0.06 16.60
C ALA A 5 -14.05 -0.73 15.55
N GLU A 6 -14.83 -1.72 15.92
CA GLU A 6 -15.82 -2.36 15.05
C GLU A 6 -16.92 -1.37 14.64
N GLU A 7 -17.46 -0.61 15.57
CA GLU A 7 -18.45 0.45 15.30
C GLU A 7 -17.92 1.49 14.31
N LEU A 8 -16.67 1.95 14.48
CA LEU A 8 -16.06 2.86 13.52
C LEU A 8 -15.87 2.22 12.14
N LEU A 9 -15.43 0.97 12.10
CA LEU A 9 -15.24 0.27 10.83
C LEU A 9 -16.56 0.08 10.08
N CYS A 10 -17.64 -0.30 10.79
CA CYS A 10 -18.98 -0.36 10.22
C CYS A 10 -19.43 0.99 9.67
N TYR A 11 -19.27 2.06 10.45
CA TYR A 11 -19.62 3.41 10.01
C TYR A 11 -18.88 3.84 8.73
N ILE A 12 -17.59 3.51 8.63
CA ILE A 12 -16.81 3.79 7.41
C ILE A 12 -17.43 3.07 6.19
N PHE A 13 -17.78 1.78 6.33
CA PHE A 13 -18.34 1.00 5.22
C PHE A 13 -19.77 1.39 4.87
N GLU A 14 -20.60 1.70 5.87
CA GLU A 14 -22.03 1.91 5.70
C GLU A 14 -22.38 3.34 5.31
N GLU A 15 -21.62 4.33 5.77
CA GLU A 15 -21.91 5.74 5.56
C GLU A 15 -20.83 6.42 4.72
N ILE A 16 -19.55 6.37 5.14
CA ILE A 16 -18.50 7.17 4.53
C ILE A 16 -18.18 6.72 3.09
N LEU A 17 -17.91 5.43 2.88
CA LEU A 17 -17.55 4.94 1.55
C LEU A 17 -18.66 5.16 0.50
N PRO A 18 -19.96 4.97 0.81
CA PRO A 18 -21.04 5.28 -0.11
C PRO A 18 -21.10 6.76 -0.53
N GLU A 19 -20.82 7.72 0.36
CA GLU A 19 -20.75 9.15 0.02
C GLU A 19 -19.69 9.45 -1.05
N HIS A 20 -18.64 8.61 -1.13
CA HIS A 20 -17.58 8.69 -2.15
C HIS A 20 -17.80 7.77 -3.36
N GLY A 21 -19.03 7.30 -3.58
CA GLY A 21 -19.41 6.48 -4.73
C GLY A 21 -18.97 5.00 -4.64
N MET A 22 -18.51 4.56 -3.47
CA MET A 22 -18.16 3.16 -3.23
C MET A 22 -19.37 2.44 -2.62
N SER A 23 -20.07 1.64 -3.42
CA SER A 23 -21.23 0.89 -2.92
C SER A 23 -20.86 -0.05 -1.78
N LEU A 24 -21.73 -0.12 -0.76
CA LEU A 24 -21.59 -1.09 0.32
C LEU A 24 -21.59 -2.53 -0.23
N ARG A 25 -20.61 -3.31 0.20
CA ARG A 25 -20.48 -4.74 -0.09
C ARG A 25 -20.35 -5.48 1.23
N GLU A 26 -21.40 -6.19 1.62
CA GLU A 26 -21.45 -6.87 2.92
C GLU A 26 -20.26 -7.81 3.13
N ASN A 27 -19.92 -8.64 2.14
CA ASN A 27 -18.77 -9.56 2.21
C ASN A 27 -17.43 -8.82 2.43
N GLN A 28 -17.29 -7.60 1.89
CA GLN A 28 -16.08 -6.78 2.09
C GLN A 28 -16.02 -6.24 3.51
N LYS A 29 -17.14 -5.77 4.03
CA LYS A 29 -17.27 -5.28 5.41
C LYS A 29 -17.00 -6.41 6.40
N GLU A 30 -17.64 -7.56 6.23
CA GLU A 30 -17.41 -8.73 7.09
C GLU A 30 -15.95 -9.18 7.08
N LEU A 31 -15.34 -9.28 5.90
CA LEU A 31 -13.91 -9.59 5.76
C LEU A 31 -13.04 -8.61 6.55
N SER A 32 -13.33 -7.32 6.46
CA SER A 32 -12.59 -6.28 7.18
C SER A 32 -12.77 -6.39 8.69
N LEU A 33 -13.98 -6.70 9.16
CA LEU A 33 -14.27 -6.93 10.58
C LEU A 33 -13.52 -8.15 11.13
N GLU A 34 -13.50 -9.26 10.41
CA GLU A 34 -12.75 -10.46 10.81
C GLU A 34 -11.24 -10.19 10.90
N MET A 35 -10.69 -9.46 9.92
CA MET A 35 -9.29 -9.02 9.98
C MET A 35 -9.02 -8.11 11.19
N LEU A 36 -9.90 -7.15 11.45
CA LEU A 36 -9.78 -6.26 12.61
C LEU A 36 -9.82 -7.04 13.93
N ARG A 37 -10.74 -8.00 14.09
CA ARG A 37 -10.84 -8.86 15.27
C ARG A 37 -9.57 -9.67 15.47
N ALA A 38 -9.06 -10.29 14.41
CA ALA A 38 -7.81 -11.04 14.47
C ALA A 38 -6.62 -10.17 14.92
N LEU A 39 -6.52 -8.94 14.43
CA LEU A 39 -5.50 -7.98 14.87
C LEU A 39 -5.64 -7.61 16.34
N ILE A 40 -6.86 -7.31 16.80
CA ILE A 40 -7.15 -6.96 18.21
C ILE A 40 -6.82 -8.11 19.15
N GLU A 41 -7.15 -9.32 18.75
CA GLU A 41 -6.96 -10.55 19.55
C GLU A 41 -5.54 -11.14 19.39
N ASN A 42 -4.71 -10.52 18.56
CA ASN A 42 -3.37 -11.02 18.21
C ASN A 42 -3.39 -12.48 17.71
N LYS A 43 -4.34 -12.75 16.81
CA LYS A 43 -4.56 -14.07 16.20
C LYS A 43 -4.14 -14.08 14.74
N LEU A 44 -3.83 -15.28 14.24
CA LEU A 44 -3.68 -15.52 12.81
C LEU A 44 -5.08 -15.66 12.19
N ALA A 45 -5.33 -14.92 11.10
CA ALA A 45 -6.53 -15.07 10.28
C ALA A 45 -6.16 -15.63 8.91
N LEU A 46 -6.88 -16.65 8.47
CA LEU A 46 -6.84 -17.15 7.10
C LEU A 46 -8.17 -16.79 6.46
N CYS A 47 -8.15 -15.80 5.56
CA CYS A 47 -9.35 -15.28 4.94
C CYS A 47 -9.34 -15.61 3.44
N GLU A 48 -10.39 -16.25 2.97
CA GLU A 48 -10.63 -16.48 1.56
C GLU A 48 -11.81 -15.61 1.08
N ALA A 49 -11.63 -14.92 -0.02
CA ALA A 49 -12.68 -14.12 -0.62
C ALA A 49 -12.54 -14.11 -2.14
N GLU A 50 -13.65 -14.10 -2.85
CA GLU A 50 -13.70 -14.11 -4.30
C GLU A 50 -13.00 -12.90 -4.95
N VAL A 51 -12.69 -13.03 -6.24
CA VAL A 51 -12.16 -11.91 -7.02
C VAL A 51 -13.24 -10.83 -7.13
N GLY A 52 -12.86 -9.56 -6.95
CA GLY A 52 -13.82 -8.45 -6.98
C GLY A 52 -14.48 -8.10 -5.65
N THR A 53 -14.29 -8.87 -4.58
CA THR A 53 -14.82 -8.57 -3.24
C THR A 53 -14.31 -7.24 -2.67
N GLY A 54 -13.18 -6.70 -3.19
CA GLY A 54 -12.57 -5.50 -2.64
C GLY A 54 -11.65 -5.75 -1.45
N LYS A 55 -10.99 -6.90 -1.42
CA LYS A 55 -10.03 -7.31 -0.36
C LYS A 55 -9.04 -6.22 0.02
N THR A 56 -8.59 -5.45 -0.97
CA THR A 56 -7.59 -4.38 -0.77
C THR A 56 -8.09 -3.30 0.19
N HIS A 57 -9.28 -2.80 -0.01
CA HIS A 57 -9.89 -1.82 0.91
C HIS A 57 -10.15 -2.45 2.28
N ALA A 58 -10.59 -3.72 2.32
CA ALA A 58 -10.89 -4.41 3.56
C ALA A 58 -9.67 -4.43 4.51
N TYR A 59 -8.48 -4.85 4.04
CA TYR A 59 -7.31 -4.90 4.92
C TYR A 59 -6.71 -3.51 5.19
N ILE A 60 -6.76 -2.56 4.26
CA ILE A 60 -6.28 -1.19 4.53
C ILE A 60 -7.11 -0.55 5.65
N LEU A 61 -8.43 -0.67 5.59
CA LEU A 61 -9.33 -0.12 6.60
C LEU A 61 -9.20 -0.83 7.94
N ALA A 62 -9.14 -2.17 7.96
CA ALA A 62 -8.91 -2.94 9.19
C ALA A 62 -7.60 -2.52 9.89
N LEU A 63 -6.50 -2.40 9.15
CA LEU A 63 -5.20 -1.95 9.67
C LEU A 63 -5.25 -0.51 10.17
N THR A 64 -5.91 0.38 9.45
CA THR A 64 -6.02 1.79 9.82
C THR A 64 -6.83 1.94 11.11
N VAL A 65 -8.00 1.31 11.17
CA VAL A 65 -8.86 1.35 12.37
C VAL A 65 -8.16 0.68 13.56
N TYR A 66 -7.49 -0.45 13.36
CA TYR A 66 -6.67 -1.06 14.40
C TYR A 66 -5.66 -0.06 14.99
N ASN A 67 -4.89 0.63 14.14
CA ASN A 67 -3.88 1.58 14.58
C ASN A 67 -4.46 2.83 15.27
N LEU A 68 -5.70 3.22 15.00
CA LEU A 68 -6.35 4.32 15.71
C LEU A 68 -6.64 3.98 17.19
N TYR A 69 -6.93 2.72 17.47
CA TYR A 69 -7.30 2.26 18.81
C TYR A 69 -6.18 1.50 19.54
N ALA A 70 -5.12 1.10 18.84
CA ALA A 70 -4.00 0.42 19.45
C ALA A 70 -3.22 1.34 20.41
N LYS A 71 -2.82 0.81 21.58
CA LYS A 71 -1.98 1.56 22.53
C LYS A 71 -0.61 1.92 21.94
N THR A 72 -0.08 1.06 21.09
CA THR A 72 1.17 1.27 20.38
C THR A 72 0.90 1.13 18.88
N LYS A 73 1.24 2.15 18.13
CA LYS A 73 1.11 2.10 16.66
C LYS A 73 2.04 1.03 16.09
N ALA A 74 1.46 0.11 15.35
CA ALA A 74 2.21 -0.95 14.70
C ALA A 74 2.40 -0.63 13.21
N SER A 75 3.60 -0.89 12.70
CA SER A 75 3.83 -0.90 11.25
C SER A 75 3.26 -2.19 10.68
N ALA A 76 2.55 -2.08 9.57
CA ALA A 76 2.01 -3.23 8.85
C ALA A 76 2.85 -3.52 7.60
N VAL A 77 2.98 -4.80 7.26
CA VAL A 77 3.62 -5.24 6.02
C VAL A 77 2.56 -5.89 5.14
N ILE A 78 2.37 -5.32 3.94
CA ILE A 78 1.50 -5.89 2.92
C ILE A 78 2.41 -6.53 1.88
N SER A 79 2.35 -7.87 1.76
CA SER A 79 3.10 -8.63 0.76
C SER A 79 2.20 -9.01 -0.40
N THR A 80 2.66 -8.77 -1.62
CA THR A 80 1.97 -9.14 -2.86
C THR A 80 2.94 -9.75 -3.85
N SER A 81 2.47 -10.73 -4.63
CA SER A 81 3.27 -11.37 -5.67
C SER A 81 3.33 -10.60 -6.99
N THR A 82 2.48 -9.57 -7.16
CA THR A 82 2.38 -8.85 -8.43
C THR A 82 2.79 -7.39 -8.30
N ILE A 83 3.59 -6.91 -9.25
CA ILE A 83 4.00 -5.50 -9.35
C ILE A 83 2.77 -4.61 -9.60
N ALA A 84 1.81 -5.09 -10.39
CA ALA A 84 0.58 -4.34 -10.68
C ALA A 84 -0.20 -4.00 -9.41
N LEU A 85 -0.39 -4.98 -8.50
CA LEU A 85 -1.07 -4.72 -7.23
C LEU A 85 -0.23 -3.84 -6.30
N GLN A 86 1.09 -4.01 -6.27
CA GLN A 86 1.97 -3.14 -5.50
C GLN A 86 1.84 -1.67 -5.94
N LYS A 87 1.82 -1.45 -7.27
CA LYS A 87 1.62 -0.12 -7.86
C LYS A 87 0.24 0.45 -7.53
N ALA A 88 -0.83 -0.32 -7.75
CA ALA A 88 -2.19 0.10 -7.44
C ALA A 88 -2.37 0.44 -5.95
N LEU A 89 -1.76 -0.32 -5.04
CA LEU A 89 -1.77 -0.03 -3.60
C LEU A 89 -1.23 1.36 -3.28
N THR A 90 -0.10 1.71 -3.87
CA THR A 90 0.65 2.93 -3.53
C THR A 90 0.22 4.16 -4.30
N GLU A 91 -0.24 4.00 -5.53
CA GLU A 91 -0.64 5.11 -6.41
C GLU A 91 -2.15 5.39 -6.37
N GLU A 92 -2.97 4.40 -5.97
CA GLU A 92 -4.43 4.49 -6.05
C GLU A 92 -5.10 4.23 -4.69
N TYR A 93 -5.03 3.01 -4.14
CA TYR A 93 -5.88 2.60 -3.01
C TYR A 93 -5.53 3.29 -1.70
N ILE A 94 -4.25 3.32 -1.30
CA ILE A 94 -3.85 3.96 -0.05
C ILE A 94 -4.09 5.48 -0.09
N PRO A 95 -3.71 6.22 -1.15
CA PRO A 95 -4.03 7.63 -1.29
C PRO A 95 -5.54 7.92 -1.26
N GLN A 96 -6.34 7.14 -1.97
CA GLN A 96 -7.79 7.30 -2.01
C GLN A 96 -8.41 7.15 -0.61
N ILE A 97 -8.15 6.05 0.07
CA ILE A 97 -8.65 5.81 1.43
C ILE A 97 -8.12 6.88 2.40
N SER A 98 -6.84 7.24 2.29
CA SER A 98 -6.25 8.27 3.13
C SER A 98 -6.99 9.62 3.01
N ASN A 99 -7.30 10.05 1.78
CA ASN A 99 -8.01 11.29 1.53
C ASN A 99 -9.44 11.26 2.10
N ILE A 100 -10.17 10.17 1.88
CA ILE A 100 -11.51 9.97 2.43
C ILE A 100 -11.51 10.07 3.97
N LEU A 101 -10.60 9.35 4.61
CA LEU A 101 -10.52 9.34 6.07
C LEU A 101 -10.07 10.69 6.66
N LEU A 102 -9.24 11.45 5.95
CA LEU A 102 -8.86 12.83 6.32
C LEU A 102 -10.05 13.79 6.21
N GLU A 103 -10.82 13.72 5.13
CA GLU A 103 -11.99 14.57 4.90
C GLU A 103 -13.02 14.40 6.02
N HIS A 104 -13.27 13.16 6.44
CA HIS A 104 -14.15 12.84 7.56
C HIS A 104 -13.51 12.96 8.95
N LYS A 105 -12.28 13.48 9.04
CA LYS A 105 -11.53 13.66 10.29
C LYS A 105 -11.38 12.38 11.13
N ILE A 106 -11.39 11.22 10.46
CA ILE A 106 -11.11 9.92 11.09
C ILE A 106 -9.62 9.79 11.42
N ILE A 107 -8.78 10.32 10.54
CA ILE A 107 -7.34 10.43 10.74
C ILE A 107 -6.90 11.89 10.67
N GLU A 108 -5.84 12.25 11.40
CA GLU A 108 -5.31 13.62 11.43
C GLU A 108 -4.20 13.86 10.40
N LYS A 109 -3.57 12.81 9.93
CA LYS A 109 -2.43 12.85 8.99
C LYS A 109 -2.61 11.78 7.92
N PRO A 110 -2.07 12.01 6.71
CA PRO A 110 -2.11 11.01 5.65
C PRO A 110 -1.49 9.68 6.08
N LEU A 111 -2.00 8.59 5.52
CA LEU A 111 -1.41 7.27 5.67
C LEU A 111 -0.04 7.26 4.99
N THR A 112 1.00 6.90 5.73
CA THR A 112 2.38 6.82 5.22
C THR A 112 2.74 5.38 4.91
N PHE A 113 3.49 5.18 3.83
CA PHE A 113 3.96 3.86 3.42
C PHE A 113 5.33 3.92 2.76
N VAL A 114 6.00 2.79 2.72
CA VAL A 114 7.28 2.59 2.04
C VAL A 114 7.17 1.36 1.14
N ILE A 115 7.66 1.49 -0.10
CA ILE A 115 7.67 0.36 -1.04
C ILE A 115 9.00 -0.39 -0.89
N ARG A 116 8.90 -1.71 -0.72
CA ARG A 116 10.04 -2.62 -0.77
C ARG A 116 9.88 -3.60 -1.92
N LYS A 117 10.82 -3.58 -2.86
CA LYS A 117 10.86 -4.46 -4.02
C LYS A 117 11.97 -5.49 -3.87
N GLY A 118 11.86 -6.61 -4.60
CA GLY A 118 12.96 -7.57 -4.67
C GLY A 118 14.20 -6.96 -5.34
N LYS A 119 15.40 -7.41 -4.94
CA LYS A 119 16.70 -6.90 -5.43
C LYS A 119 16.80 -6.75 -6.95
N LYS A 120 16.15 -7.64 -7.70
CA LYS A 120 16.15 -7.62 -9.18
C LYS A 120 15.40 -6.43 -9.80
N HIS A 121 14.62 -5.68 -9.00
CA HIS A 121 13.86 -4.49 -9.43
C HIS A 121 14.56 -3.18 -9.14
N TYR A 122 15.77 -3.24 -8.58
CA TYR A 122 16.63 -2.08 -8.37
C TYR A 122 17.80 -2.09 -9.34
N VAL A 123 18.26 -0.90 -9.72
CA VAL A 123 19.47 -0.75 -10.52
C VAL A 123 20.67 -1.20 -9.69
N CYS A 124 21.52 -2.04 -10.27
CA CYS A 124 22.73 -2.52 -9.61
C CYS A 124 23.92 -1.60 -9.97
N ASP A 125 24.49 -0.93 -8.98
CA ASP A 125 25.60 0.01 -9.17
C ASP A 125 26.80 -0.61 -9.88
N THR A 126 27.15 -1.83 -9.54
CA THR A 126 28.28 -2.54 -10.20
C THR A 126 27.98 -2.75 -11.69
N ARG A 127 26.78 -3.18 -12.04
CA ARG A 127 26.39 -3.35 -13.45
C ARG A 127 26.28 -2.03 -14.17
N LEU A 128 25.79 -0.99 -13.50
CA LEU A 128 25.71 0.36 -14.06
C LEU A 128 27.12 0.88 -14.40
N ARG A 129 28.07 0.79 -13.48
CA ARG A 129 29.48 1.20 -13.72
C ARG A 129 30.13 0.41 -14.87
N THR A 130 29.88 -0.89 -14.95
CA THR A 130 30.36 -1.72 -16.06
C THR A 130 29.74 -1.26 -17.39
N TYR A 131 28.46 -0.95 -17.39
CA TYR A 131 27.76 -0.42 -18.56
C TYR A 131 28.31 0.97 -18.98
N GLU A 132 28.50 1.87 -18.03
CA GLU A 132 29.14 3.18 -18.25
C GLU A 132 30.52 3.06 -18.90
N SER A 133 31.34 2.14 -18.44
CA SER A 133 32.67 1.93 -19.01
C SER A 133 32.64 1.37 -20.43
N SER A 134 31.63 0.57 -20.77
CA SER A 134 31.43 0.01 -22.11
C SER A 134 30.89 1.05 -23.10
N ILE A 135 30.06 1.99 -22.65
CA ILE A 135 29.48 3.05 -23.50
C ILE A 135 30.48 4.15 -23.88
N LYS A 136 31.50 4.41 -23.03
CA LYS A 136 32.54 5.39 -23.35
C LYS A 136 33.19 5.18 -24.72
N ASN A 137 33.04 4.02 -25.31
CA ASN A 137 33.53 3.66 -26.65
C ASN A 137 32.44 3.58 -27.72
N LEU A 138 31.21 3.93 -27.44
CA LEU A 138 30.08 3.85 -28.37
C LEU A 138 29.32 5.20 -28.37
N ASP A 139 29.52 5.95 -29.43
CA ASP A 139 28.95 7.29 -29.68
C ASP A 139 27.47 7.22 -30.13
N ARG A 140 26.61 6.55 -29.32
CA ARG A 140 25.17 6.41 -29.61
C ARG A 140 24.36 7.29 -28.69
N GLU A 141 23.62 8.25 -29.26
CA GLU A 141 22.71 9.14 -28.52
C GLU A 141 21.68 8.39 -27.66
N LEU A 142 21.25 7.22 -28.14
CA LEU A 142 20.31 6.34 -27.40
C LEU A 142 20.92 5.80 -26.10
N ASP A 143 22.20 5.43 -26.12
CA ASP A 143 22.90 4.88 -24.95
C ASP A 143 23.14 5.96 -23.89
N GLN A 144 23.37 7.21 -24.31
CA GLN A 144 23.50 8.35 -23.39
C GLN A 144 22.17 8.67 -22.69
N LYS A 145 21.04 8.65 -23.40
CA LYS A 145 19.70 8.86 -22.82
C LYS A 145 19.37 7.76 -21.82
N LEU A 146 19.65 6.49 -22.15
CA LEU A 146 19.44 5.36 -21.24
C LEU A 146 20.31 5.46 -20.00
N LEU A 147 21.56 5.89 -20.13
CA LEU A 147 22.47 6.08 -19.01
C LEU A 147 21.97 7.15 -18.03
N ILE A 148 21.46 8.26 -18.54
CA ILE A 148 20.88 9.34 -17.72
C ILE A 148 19.69 8.79 -16.91
N GLU A 149 18.80 8.05 -17.55
CA GLU A 149 17.64 7.48 -16.90
C GLU A 149 18.02 6.43 -15.83
N LEU A 150 19.01 5.57 -16.11
CA LEU A 150 19.52 4.60 -15.15
C LEU A 150 20.17 5.27 -13.92
N LYS A 151 20.88 6.39 -14.12
CA LYS A 151 21.42 7.18 -13.00
C LYS A 151 20.35 7.83 -12.17
N ARG A 152 19.28 8.33 -12.78
CA ARG A 152 18.12 8.87 -12.05
C ARG A 152 17.50 7.80 -11.15
N LEU A 153 17.32 6.59 -11.67
CA LEU A 153 16.76 5.46 -10.92
C LEU A 153 17.67 4.98 -9.76
N THR A 154 19.00 5.13 -9.88
CA THR A 154 19.90 4.85 -8.74
C THR A 154 19.71 5.85 -7.61
N GLY A 155 19.58 7.14 -7.91
CA GLY A 155 19.25 8.16 -6.91
C GLY A 155 17.92 7.92 -6.19
N GLU A 156 16.94 7.33 -6.86
CA GLU A 156 15.68 6.90 -6.24
C GLU A 156 15.87 5.72 -5.28
N ASN A 157 16.84 4.84 -5.53
CA ASN A 157 17.16 3.71 -4.63
C ASN A 157 17.77 4.16 -3.29
N GLU A 158 18.47 5.30 -3.26
CA GLU A 158 19.12 5.83 -2.04
C GLU A 158 18.10 6.45 -1.06
N ASN A 159 16.89 6.78 -1.53
CA ASN A 159 15.82 7.38 -0.74
C ASN A 159 14.84 6.35 -0.15
N LEU A 160 15.13 5.07 -0.22
CA LEU A 160 14.35 3.95 0.33
C LEU A 160 15.06 3.30 1.54
#